data_a3f96e6bf6876621f31da9160d2f3f84
#
_entry.id   a3f96e6bf6876621f31da9160d2f3f84
#
_cell.length_a   1.000
_cell.length_b   1.000
_cell.length_c   1.000
_cell.angle_alpha   90.00
_cell.angle_beta   90.00
_cell.angle_gamma   90.00
#
_symmetry.space_group_name_H-M   'P 1'
#
loop_
_entity.id
_entity.type
_entity.pdbx_description
1 polymer ?
#
loop_
_entity_poly.entity_id
_entity_poly.type
_entity_poly.pdbx_seq_one_letter_code
_entity_poly.pdbx_strand_id
1 'polypeptide(L)'
;ADLYISFHLNSSGPSARGVSVYYPNMNYKSEIGRNGEVLAKDIIKRLKALGIPQQGRGTLIRNSENNTRYPDGSLADYLAVIKGNKYNNIPAVLIEHCFISNASDCEQFLSSEEKLRTLGVADANGIMDYLGLNNLKQASDGNWYFYKNGAVDYSYTGLALYSGNWWYVKNGKIDFNANTLAYFKGNWWYVRNGRADFNATTLAYYNKIWWYVKDGQVDFNANTLAYYNNNWWYVRNGQEDFNAHRLVKYRNK
;
A
#
# COMPACT_ATOMS: atom_id res chain seq x y z
N ALA A 1 13.03 -9.65 -3.70
CA ALA A 1 11.82 -9.82 -2.87
C ALA A 1 11.17 -8.45 -2.69
N ASP A 2 9.84 -8.39 -2.73
CA ASP A 2 9.09 -7.13 -2.63
C ASP A 2 8.74 -6.80 -1.18
N LEU A 3 8.70 -7.81 -0.30
CA LEU A 3 8.43 -7.71 1.12
C LEU A 3 9.24 -8.75 1.91
N TYR A 4 9.53 -8.44 3.17
CA TYR A 4 10.05 -9.40 4.14
C TYR A 4 9.18 -9.38 5.39
N ILE A 5 8.75 -10.55 5.85
CA ILE A 5 7.90 -10.69 7.03
C ILE A 5 8.48 -11.75 7.94
N SER A 6 8.69 -11.38 9.20
CA SER A 6 9.21 -12.26 10.24
C SER A 6 8.10 -12.53 11.27
N PHE A 7 7.79 -13.79 11.47
CA PHE A 7 6.73 -14.24 12.39
C PHE A 7 7.35 -14.69 13.71
N HIS A 8 6.91 -14.09 14.81
CA HIS A 8 7.42 -14.37 16.14
C HIS A 8 6.28 -14.49 17.16
N LEU A 9 6.62 -15.12 18.27
CA LEU A 9 5.86 -15.09 19.53
C LEU A 9 6.74 -14.39 20.57
N ASN A 10 6.15 -13.42 21.25
CA ASN A 10 6.85 -12.62 22.26
C ASN A 10 7.00 -13.38 23.58
N SER A 11 7.91 -12.94 24.43
CA SER A 11 8.07 -13.43 25.79
C SER A 11 8.47 -12.30 26.72
N SER A 12 7.85 -12.23 27.90
CA SER A 12 8.17 -11.26 28.95
C SER A 12 7.57 -11.73 30.29
N GLY A 13 7.37 -10.83 31.25
CA GLY A 13 6.64 -11.15 32.48
C GLY A 13 5.20 -11.66 32.17
N PRO A 14 4.61 -12.44 33.12
CA PRO A 14 3.34 -13.16 32.87
C PRO A 14 2.14 -12.24 32.63
N SER A 15 2.23 -10.97 32.97
CA SER A 15 1.18 -9.95 32.72
C SER A 15 1.25 -9.31 31.33
N ALA A 16 2.40 -9.44 30.63
CA ALA A 16 2.54 -8.91 29.27
C ALA A 16 1.73 -9.77 28.29
N ARG A 17 0.96 -9.13 27.41
CA ARG A 17 0.09 -9.83 26.45
C ARG A 17 -0.19 -9.00 25.21
N GLY A 18 -0.68 -9.69 24.16
CA GLY A 18 -1.21 -9.07 22.96
C GLY A 18 -0.22 -8.98 21.82
N VAL A 19 -0.65 -8.30 20.74
CA VAL A 19 0.07 -8.22 19.48
C VAL A 19 0.80 -6.89 19.32
N SER A 20 2.01 -6.95 18.75
CA SER A 20 2.72 -5.79 18.22
C SER A 20 3.41 -6.12 16.90
N VAL A 21 3.60 -5.11 16.04
CA VAL A 21 4.29 -5.24 14.76
C VAL A 21 5.37 -4.19 14.65
N TYR A 22 6.62 -4.62 14.56
CA TYR A 22 7.76 -3.75 14.35
C TYR A 22 7.96 -3.46 12.87
N TYR A 23 8.28 -2.20 12.54
CA TYR A 23 8.53 -1.74 11.18
C TYR A 23 9.76 -0.81 11.13
N PRO A 24 10.37 -0.55 9.94
CA PRO A 24 11.56 0.28 9.85
C PRO A 24 11.29 1.72 10.30
N ASN A 25 12.28 2.33 10.98
CA ASN A 25 12.21 3.74 11.33
C ASN A 25 12.18 4.66 10.10
N MET A 26 11.96 5.97 10.29
CA MET A 26 11.87 6.95 9.18
C MET A 26 13.24 7.56 8.81
N ASN A 27 14.32 7.13 9.47
CA ASN A 27 15.68 7.49 9.09
C ASN A 27 16.04 6.81 7.77
N TYR A 28 17.15 7.11 7.19
CA TYR A 28 17.68 6.45 5.99
C TYR A 28 16.64 5.68 5.14
N LYS A 29 16.41 6.10 3.88
CA LYS A 29 15.35 5.52 3.02
C LYS A 29 13.97 5.59 3.65
N SER A 30 13.52 6.79 4.00
CA SER A 30 12.24 7.03 4.69
C SER A 30 11.02 6.44 3.99
N GLU A 31 11.06 6.26 2.67
CA GLU A 31 10.00 5.61 1.91
C GLU A 31 9.81 4.14 2.33
N ILE A 32 10.90 3.40 2.56
CA ILE A 32 10.85 2.03 3.07
C ILE A 32 10.24 1.99 4.47
N GLY A 33 10.56 3.01 5.31
CA GLY A 33 9.91 3.18 6.61
C GLY A 33 8.40 3.38 6.50
N ARG A 34 7.94 4.28 5.62
CA ARG A 34 6.51 4.52 5.36
C ARG A 34 5.79 3.28 4.84
N ASN A 35 6.40 2.57 3.89
CA ASN A 35 5.84 1.33 3.35
C ASN A 35 5.71 0.24 4.42
N GLY A 36 6.74 0.09 5.28
CA GLY A 36 6.71 -0.80 6.44
C GLY A 36 5.63 -0.42 7.46
N GLU A 37 5.43 0.88 7.70
CA GLU A 37 4.37 1.36 8.59
C GLU A 37 2.97 1.01 8.08
N VAL A 38 2.70 1.19 6.79
CA VAL A 38 1.40 0.83 6.18
C VAL A 38 1.17 -0.68 6.29
N LEU A 39 2.17 -1.49 5.92
CA LEU A 39 2.11 -2.95 6.05
C LEU A 39 1.84 -3.39 7.49
N ALA A 40 2.54 -2.80 8.47
CA ALA A 40 2.34 -3.11 9.89
C ALA A 40 0.93 -2.75 10.37
N LYS A 41 0.38 -1.61 9.93
CA LYS A 41 -0.99 -1.18 10.26
C LYS A 41 -2.06 -2.11 9.66
N ASP A 42 -1.87 -2.57 8.44
CA ASP A 42 -2.81 -3.48 7.79
C ASP A 42 -2.81 -4.87 8.47
N ILE A 43 -1.63 -5.40 8.82
CA ILE A 43 -1.50 -6.67 9.53
C ILE A 43 -2.12 -6.58 10.93
N ILE A 44 -1.73 -5.59 11.74
CA ILE A 44 -2.21 -5.50 13.12
C ILE A 44 -3.73 -5.28 13.19
N LYS A 45 -4.30 -4.58 12.21
CA LYS A 45 -5.75 -4.42 12.09
C LYS A 45 -6.48 -5.76 11.96
N ARG A 46 -5.92 -6.69 11.18
CA ARG A 46 -6.49 -8.02 10.98
C ARG A 46 -6.34 -8.89 12.23
N LEU A 47 -5.18 -8.86 12.88
CA LEU A 47 -4.93 -9.61 14.11
C LEU A 47 -5.82 -9.12 15.26
N LYS A 48 -5.99 -7.81 15.42
CA LYS A 48 -6.92 -7.24 16.40
C LYS A 48 -8.37 -7.61 16.16
N ALA A 49 -8.78 -7.81 14.92
CA ALA A 49 -10.15 -8.27 14.60
C ALA A 49 -10.44 -9.68 15.11
N LEU A 50 -9.42 -10.48 15.48
CA LEU A 50 -9.56 -11.76 16.17
C LEU A 50 -9.77 -11.64 17.68
N GLY A 51 -9.81 -10.43 18.22
CA GLY A 51 -9.92 -10.16 19.65
C GLY A 51 -8.57 -10.12 20.39
N ILE A 52 -7.44 -10.19 19.69
CA ILE A 52 -6.11 -10.09 20.31
C ILE A 52 -5.93 -8.65 20.83
N PRO A 53 -5.60 -8.46 22.12
CA PRO A 53 -5.34 -7.14 22.64
C PRO A 53 -4.09 -6.53 21.99
N GLN A 54 -4.07 -5.23 21.83
CA GLN A 54 -2.92 -4.53 21.32
C GLN A 54 -1.92 -4.26 22.43
N GLN A 55 -0.65 -4.64 22.20
CA GLN A 55 0.44 -4.29 23.09
C GLN A 55 0.89 -2.83 22.79
N GLY A 56 0.82 -1.97 23.80
CA GLY A 56 1.26 -0.58 23.69
C GLY A 56 0.60 0.14 22.49
N ARG A 57 1.41 0.70 21.60
CA ARG A 57 0.93 1.38 20.38
C ARG A 57 0.57 0.42 19.24
N GLY A 58 0.85 -0.88 19.42
CA GLY A 58 0.61 -1.91 18.42
C GLY A 58 1.63 -1.92 17.27
N THR A 59 1.83 -0.81 16.57
CA THR A 59 2.90 -0.66 15.58
C THR A 59 4.06 0.10 16.19
N LEU A 60 5.27 -0.44 16.07
CA LEU A 60 6.44 -0.02 16.83
C LEU A 60 7.68 0.16 15.94
N ILE A 61 8.48 1.14 16.28
CA ILE A 61 9.85 1.31 15.82
C ILE A 61 10.77 0.98 17.00
N ARG A 62 11.87 0.28 16.74
CA ARG A 62 12.92 0.07 17.71
C ARG A 62 14.26 0.48 17.11
N ASN A 63 14.78 1.59 17.59
CA ASN A 63 16.08 2.10 17.18
C ASN A 63 17.22 1.37 17.90
N SER A 64 18.40 1.38 17.29
CA SER A 64 19.60 0.78 17.85
C SER A 64 19.92 1.31 19.24
N GLU A 65 20.14 0.42 20.18
CA GLU A 65 20.51 0.72 21.58
C GLU A 65 22.03 0.86 21.77
N ASN A 66 22.80 0.31 20.83
CA ASN A 66 24.27 0.37 20.82
C ASN A 66 24.83 1.42 19.84
N ASN A 67 24.02 2.39 19.47
CA ASN A 67 24.39 3.50 18.60
C ASN A 67 24.85 3.11 17.18
N THR A 68 24.42 1.94 16.69
CA THR A 68 24.64 1.56 15.27
C THR A 68 23.93 2.55 14.36
N ARG A 69 24.63 2.96 13.28
CA ARG A 69 24.13 3.97 12.35
C ARG A 69 24.00 3.45 10.94
N TYR A 70 23.12 4.08 10.17
CA TYR A 70 23.02 3.95 8.73
C TYR A 70 24.12 4.75 8.01
N PRO A 71 24.33 4.53 6.69
CA PRO A 71 25.36 5.22 5.91
C PRO A 71 25.25 6.76 5.90
N ASP A 72 24.03 7.29 6.10
CA ASP A 72 23.79 8.72 6.20
C ASP A 72 24.07 9.30 7.60
N GLY A 73 24.58 8.48 8.53
CA GLY A 73 24.88 8.86 9.91
C GLY A 73 23.67 8.82 10.85
N SER A 74 22.47 8.56 10.36
CA SER A 74 21.27 8.46 11.19
C SER A 74 21.22 7.16 11.98
N LEU A 75 20.49 7.14 13.11
CA LEU A 75 20.37 5.99 13.99
C LEU A 75 19.67 4.84 13.28
N ALA A 76 20.29 3.66 13.26
CA ALA A 76 19.77 2.48 12.58
C ALA A 76 18.65 1.79 13.37
N ASP A 77 17.88 0.93 12.67
CA ASP A 77 16.95 0.03 13.32
C ASP A 77 17.70 -1.01 14.18
N TYR A 78 17.14 -1.38 15.33
CA TYR A 78 17.70 -2.40 16.23
C TYR A 78 17.61 -3.79 15.64
N LEU A 79 16.43 -4.16 15.14
CA LEU A 79 16.15 -5.51 14.65
C LEU A 79 16.91 -5.79 13.36
N ALA A 80 17.77 -6.81 13.37
CA ALA A 80 18.67 -7.14 12.27
C ALA A 80 17.92 -7.40 10.96
N VAL A 81 16.79 -8.10 11.02
CA VAL A 81 15.94 -8.42 9.86
C VAL A 81 15.32 -7.16 9.25
N ILE A 82 14.94 -6.18 10.06
CA ILE A 82 14.40 -4.89 9.58
C ILE A 82 15.53 -4.05 8.98
N LYS A 83 16.64 -3.89 9.70
CA LYS A 83 17.81 -3.13 9.24
C LYS A 83 18.37 -3.68 7.93
N GLY A 84 18.59 -4.99 7.86
CA GLY A 84 19.17 -5.66 6.68
C GLY A 84 18.30 -5.52 5.42
N ASN A 85 17.00 -5.68 5.57
CA ASN A 85 16.07 -5.53 4.45
C ASN A 85 15.97 -4.06 3.99
N LYS A 86 16.02 -3.11 4.90
CA LYS A 86 16.03 -1.67 4.56
C LYS A 86 17.25 -1.27 3.73
N TYR A 87 18.44 -1.84 3.97
CA TYR A 87 19.61 -1.65 3.11
C TYR A 87 19.33 -2.07 1.66
N ASN A 88 18.52 -3.10 1.45
CA ASN A 88 18.16 -3.67 0.16
C ASN A 88 16.90 -3.09 -0.47
N ASN A 89 16.37 -1.98 0.05
CA ASN A 89 15.11 -1.34 -0.40
C ASN A 89 13.86 -2.25 -0.25
N ILE A 90 13.88 -3.17 0.71
CA ILE A 90 12.78 -4.10 0.95
C ILE A 90 12.03 -3.65 2.22
N PRO A 91 10.73 -3.29 2.12
CA PRO A 91 9.89 -3.10 3.29
C PRO A 91 9.85 -4.39 4.13
N ALA A 92 10.10 -4.26 5.42
CA ALA A 92 10.17 -5.41 6.32
C ALA A 92 9.35 -5.16 7.58
N VAL A 93 8.70 -6.19 8.10
CA VAL A 93 8.05 -6.17 9.41
C VAL A 93 8.41 -7.40 10.22
N LEU A 94 8.39 -7.26 11.54
CA LEU A 94 8.46 -8.36 12.49
C LEU A 94 7.18 -8.33 13.33
N ILE A 95 6.43 -9.42 13.30
CA ILE A 95 5.15 -9.58 13.99
C ILE A 95 5.38 -10.37 15.28
N GLU A 96 5.02 -9.78 16.40
CA GLU A 96 4.92 -10.46 17.70
C GLU A 96 3.43 -10.72 17.97
N HIS A 97 2.95 -11.94 17.67
CA HIS A 97 1.52 -12.26 17.67
C HIS A 97 0.88 -12.24 19.04
N CYS A 98 1.57 -12.81 20.03
CA CYS A 98 1.12 -13.01 21.40
C CYS A 98 2.32 -13.28 22.28
N PHE A 99 2.11 -13.36 23.60
CA PHE A 99 3.15 -13.72 24.56
C PHE A 99 3.03 -15.19 24.96
N ILE A 100 4.04 -16.00 24.65
CA ILE A 100 4.10 -17.41 25.11
C ILE A 100 4.23 -17.53 26.65
N SER A 101 4.65 -16.46 27.32
CA SER A 101 4.72 -16.35 28.77
C SER A 101 3.39 -15.95 29.45
N ASN A 102 2.34 -15.64 28.63
CA ASN A 102 1.03 -15.24 29.15
C ASN A 102 0.01 -16.37 28.95
N ALA A 103 -0.52 -16.90 30.04
CA ALA A 103 -1.47 -18.01 30.00
C ALA A 103 -2.73 -17.70 29.16
N SER A 104 -3.26 -16.47 29.27
CA SER A 104 -4.45 -16.05 28.53
C SER A 104 -4.19 -15.97 27.03
N ASP A 105 -3.04 -15.45 26.59
CA ASP A 105 -2.64 -15.41 25.19
C ASP A 105 -2.46 -16.83 24.64
N CYS A 106 -1.81 -17.71 25.42
CA CYS A 106 -1.63 -19.11 25.05
C CYS A 106 -2.97 -19.82 24.88
N GLU A 107 -3.84 -19.73 25.89
CA GLU A 107 -5.13 -20.39 25.86
C GLU A 107 -6.02 -19.92 24.77
N GLN A 108 -6.13 -18.58 24.55
CA GLN A 108 -7.06 -17.99 23.61
C GLN A 108 -6.59 -18.11 22.15
N PHE A 109 -5.28 -17.97 21.88
CA PHE A 109 -4.79 -17.76 20.51
C PHE A 109 -3.73 -18.79 20.03
N LEU A 110 -3.06 -19.53 20.93
CA LEU A 110 -1.91 -20.35 20.54
C LEU A 110 -2.10 -21.86 20.78
N SER A 111 -3.11 -22.28 21.54
CA SER A 111 -3.23 -23.64 22.09
C SER A 111 -3.72 -24.72 21.11
N SER A 112 -3.98 -24.39 19.85
CA SER A 112 -4.37 -25.40 18.84
C SER A 112 -3.90 -25.00 17.44
N GLU A 113 -3.78 -25.98 16.55
CA GLU A 113 -3.46 -25.75 15.14
C GLU A 113 -4.48 -24.83 14.46
N GLU A 114 -5.76 -24.96 14.78
CA GLU A 114 -6.83 -24.12 14.25
C GLU A 114 -6.62 -22.65 14.63
N LYS A 115 -6.23 -22.36 15.88
CA LYS A 115 -5.92 -21.00 16.35
C LYS A 115 -4.70 -20.44 15.64
N LEU A 116 -3.64 -21.22 15.51
CA LEU A 116 -2.44 -20.83 14.76
C LEU A 116 -2.75 -20.57 13.28
N ARG A 117 -3.57 -21.42 12.67
CA ARG A 117 -4.07 -21.20 11.30
C ARG A 117 -4.86 -19.89 11.18
N THR A 118 -5.69 -19.58 12.17
CA THR A 118 -6.48 -18.34 12.21
C THR A 118 -5.58 -17.10 12.26
N LEU A 119 -4.49 -17.14 13.05
CA LEU A 119 -3.47 -16.09 13.04
C LEU A 119 -2.83 -15.94 11.66
N GLY A 120 -2.37 -17.05 11.06
CA GLY A 120 -1.76 -17.02 9.73
C GLY A 120 -2.69 -16.53 8.63
N VAL A 121 -4.00 -16.82 8.71
CA VAL A 121 -5.01 -16.25 7.78
C VAL A 121 -5.17 -14.75 7.99
N ALA A 122 -5.14 -14.27 9.23
CA ALA A 122 -5.20 -12.84 9.52
C ALA A 122 -3.97 -12.09 8.98
N ASP A 123 -2.77 -12.67 9.16
CA ASP A 123 -1.53 -12.14 8.59
C ASP A 123 -1.61 -12.06 7.07
N ALA A 124 -1.98 -13.16 6.41
CA ALA A 124 -2.14 -13.20 4.96
C ALA A 124 -3.14 -12.16 4.46
N ASN A 125 -4.27 -11.97 5.16
CA ASN A 125 -5.24 -10.94 4.83
C ASN A 125 -4.67 -9.52 5.01
N GLY A 126 -3.87 -9.25 6.04
CA GLY A 126 -3.19 -7.97 6.23
C GLY A 126 -2.17 -7.68 5.14
N ILE A 127 -1.39 -8.68 4.75
CA ILE A 127 -0.45 -8.60 3.62
C ILE A 127 -1.19 -8.32 2.31
N MET A 128 -2.28 -9.03 2.08
CA MET A 128 -3.11 -8.84 0.90
C MET A 128 -3.79 -7.47 0.87
N ASP A 129 -4.21 -6.91 2.02
CA ASP A 129 -4.71 -5.53 2.12
C ASP A 129 -3.63 -4.53 1.70
N TYR A 130 -2.41 -4.68 2.22
CA TYR A 130 -1.26 -3.85 1.84
C TYR A 130 -0.95 -3.92 0.34
N LEU A 131 -0.97 -5.12 -0.24
CA LEU A 131 -0.70 -5.35 -1.65
C LEU A 131 -1.90 -4.99 -2.56
N GLY A 132 -3.07 -4.73 -2.00
CA GLY A 132 -4.28 -4.50 -2.76
C GLY A 132 -4.82 -5.73 -3.49
N LEU A 133 -4.48 -6.95 -3.01
CA LEU A 133 -4.77 -8.21 -3.71
C LEU A 133 -6.13 -8.84 -3.35
N ASN A 134 -6.83 -8.33 -2.34
CA ASN A 134 -7.80 -9.15 -1.62
C ASN A 134 -9.21 -9.18 -2.19
N ASN A 135 -9.50 -8.45 -3.26
CA ASN A 135 -10.85 -7.92 -3.14
C ASN A 135 -11.72 -8.01 -4.38
N LEU A 136 -11.22 -8.52 -5.50
CA LEU A 136 -12.06 -8.64 -6.70
C LEU A 136 -12.56 -10.07 -6.87
N LYS A 137 -13.90 -10.23 -6.89
CA LYS A 137 -14.57 -11.51 -7.18
C LYS A 137 -15.74 -11.28 -8.12
N GLN A 138 -15.96 -12.25 -9.02
CA GLN A 138 -17.15 -12.26 -9.85
C GLN A 138 -18.33 -12.81 -9.04
N ALA A 139 -19.41 -12.06 -9.03
CA ALA A 139 -20.64 -12.49 -8.40
C ALA A 139 -21.54 -13.28 -9.38
N SER A 140 -22.61 -13.88 -8.88
CA SER A 140 -23.55 -14.67 -9.67
C SER A 140 -24.29 -13.86 -10.76
N ASP A 141 -24.32 -12.54 -10.63
CA ASP A 141 -24.86 -11.62 -11.65
C ASP A 141 -23.87 -11.33 -12.81
N GLY A 142 -22.71 -12.01 -12.81
CA GLY A 142 -21.65 -11.82 -13.80
C GLY A 142 -20.78 -10.58 -13.61
N ASN A 143 -21.10 -9.71 -12.67
CA ASN A 143 -20.33 -8.52 -12.38
C ASN A 143 -19.16 -8.79 -11.42
N TRP A 144 -18.14 -7.96 -11.49
CA TRP A 144 -16.99 -8.02 -10.61
C TRP A 144 -17.09 -6.96 -9.53
N TYR A 145 -16.99 -7.40 -8.29
CA TYR A 145 -17.11 -6.54 -7.12
C TYR A 145 -15.87 -6.59 -6.24
N PHE A 146 -15.64 -5.47 -5.57
CA PHE A 146 -14.63 -5.35 -4.54
C PHE A 146 -15.20 -5.80 -3.19
N TYR A 147 -14.60 -6.83 -2.62
CA TYR A 147 -15.01 -7.41 -1.34
C TYR A 147 -14.08 -6.96 -0.23
N LYS A 148 -14.62 -6.72 0.94
CA LYS A 148 -13.90 -6.45 2.18
C LYS A 148 -14.61 -7.17 3.32
N ASN A 149 -13.84 -7.93 4.13
CA ASN A 149 -14.41 -8.72 5.22
C ASN A 149 -15.56 -9.66 4.77
N GLY A 150 -15.46 -10.23 3.58
CA GLY A 150 -16.46 -11.19 3.06
C GLY A 150 -17.70 -10.59 2.40
N ALA A 151 -17.88 -9.27 2.45
CA ALA A 151 -19.00 -8.56 1.83
C ALA A 151 -18.52 -7.58 0.76
N VAL A 152 -19.40 -7.22 -0.19
CA VAL A 152 -19.11 -6.18 -1.17
C VAL A 152 -18.95 -4.84 -0.45
N ASP A 153 -17.83 -4.16 -0.68
CA ASP A 153 -17.58 -2.82 -0.15
C ASP A 153 -17.97 -1.76 -1.20
N TYR A 154 -19.21 -1.35 -1.17
CA TYR A 154 -19.72 -0.29 -2.07
C TYR A 154 -19.12 1.10 -1.81
N SER A 155 -18.41 1.30 -0.71
CA SER A 155 -17.71 2.56 -0.44
C SER A 155 -16.37 2.66 -1.16
N TYR A 156 -15.83 1.53 -1.66
CA TYR A 156 -14.52 1.50 -2.31
C TYR A 156 -14.58 2.09 -3.71
N THR A 157 -13.72 3.08 -3.97
CA THR A 157 -13.41 3.60 -5.31
C THR A 157 -11.90 3.77 -5.42
N GLY A 158 -11.28 3.12 -6.41
CA GLY A 158 -9.83 3.11 -6.57
C GLY A 158 -9.35 1.96 -7.45
N LEU A 159 -8.06 1.61 -7.34
CA LEU A 159 -7.46 0.49 -8.08
C LEU A 159 -7.41 -0.76 -7.22
N ALA A 160 -7.76 -1.90 -7.81
CA ALA A 160 -7.65 -3.22 -7.19
C ALA A 160 -6.96 -4.21 -8.14
N LEU A 161 -6.02 -4.99 -7.60
CA LEU A 161 -5.25 -5.96 -8.38
C LEU A 161 -6.03 -7.27 -8.53
N TYR A 162 -6.10 -7.80 -9.75
CA TYR A 162 -6.60 -9.13 -10.03
C TYR A 162 -5.95 -9.70 -11.29
N SER A 163 -5.45 -10.92 -11.19
CA SER A 163 -4.80 -11.64 -12.30
C SER A 163 -3.73 -10.80 -13.03
N GLY A 164 -2.85 -10.15 -12.26
CA GLY A 164 -1.75 -9.33 -12.78
C GLY A 164 -2.14 -7.97 -13.37
N ASN A 165 -3.42 -7.60 -13.34
CA ASN A 165 -3.91 -6.31 -13.83
C ASN A 165 -4.51 -5.49 -12.69
N TRP A 166 -4.29 -4.17 -12.74
CA TRP A 166 -4.93 -3.21 -11.84
C TRP A 166 -6.22 -2.70 -12.48
N TRP A 167 -7.35 -3.02 -11.85
CA TRP A 167 -8.68 -2.68 -12.31
C TRP A 167 -9.24 -1.49 -11.55
N TYR A 168 -9.95 -0.62 -12.27
CA TYR A 168 -10.66 0.48 -11.65
C TYR A 168 -11.99 0.03 -11.09
N VAL A 169 -12.16 0.25 -9.81
CA VAL A 169 -13.39 -0.01 -9.07
C VAL A 169 -14.05 1.33 -8.77
N LYS A 170 -15.34 1.41 -9.04
CA LYS A 170 -16.17 2.57 -8.69
C LYS A 170 -17.36 2.08 -7.88
N ASN A 171 -17.52 2.62 -6.67
CA ASN A 171 -18.61 2.24 -5.77
C ASN A 171 -18.70 0.70 -5.61
N GLY A 172 -17.58 0.05 -5.33
CA GLY A 172 -17.49 -1.39 -5.10
C GLY A 172 -17.59 -2.28 -6.34
N LYS A 173 -17.78 -1.76 -7.55
CA LYS A 173 -17.91 -2.53 -8.79
C LYS A 173 -16.82 -2.14 -9.79
N ILE A 174 -16.26 -3.13 -10.53
CA ILE A 174 -15.34 -2.80 -11.63
C ILE A 174 -16.11 -2.05 -12.71
N ASP A 175 -15.58 -0.91 -13.12
CA ASP A 175 -16.02 -0.17 -14.30
C ASP A 175 -15.04 -0.44 -15.46
N PHE A 176 -15.37 -1.41 -16.29
CA PHE A 176 -14.55 -1.82 -17.45
C PHE A 176 -14.44 -0.75 -18.54
N ASN A 177 -15.31 0.27 -18.53
CA ASN A 177 -15.32 1.34 -19.53
C ASN A 177 -14.68 2.64 -18.99
N ALA A 178 -14.19 2.63 -17.78
CA ALA A 178 -13.62 3.82 -17.16
C ALA A 178 -12.41 4.34 -17.95
N ASN A 179 -12.44 5.65 -18.27
CA ASN A 179 -11.30 6.41 -18.77
C ASN A 179 -11.17 7.63 -17.85
N THR A 180 -10.27 7.56 -16.87
CA THR A 180 -10.22 8.49 -15.74
C THR A 180 -8.86 8.48 -15.04
N LEU A 181 -8.76 9.19 -13.93
CA LEU A 181 -7.66 9.07 -12.98
C LEU A 181 -8.13 8.36 -11.71
N ALA A 182 -7.29 7.51 -11.16
CA ALA A 182 -7.53 6.81 -9.90
C ALA A 182 -6.42 7.10 -8.90
N TYR A 183 -6.79 7.50 -7.68
CA TYR A 183 -5.82 7.67 -6.60
C TYR A 183 -5.51 6.33 -5.95
N PHE A 184 -4.21 5.97 -5.88
CA PHE A 184 -3.76 4.74 -5.24
C PHE A 184 -2.33 4.89 -4.71
N LYS A 185 -2.13 4.53 -3.45
CA LYS A 185 -0.82 4.56 -2.75
C LYS A 185 -0.03 5.87 -2.94
N GLY A 186 -0.70 7.00 -2.74
CA GLY A 186 -0.05 8.32 -2.79
C GLY A 186 0.05 8.96 -4.18
N ASN A 187 -0.30 8.24 -5.24
CA ASN A 187 -0.20 8.70 -6.62
C ASN A 187 -1.53 8.66 -7.36
N TRP A 188 -1.66 9.50 -8.40
CA TRP A 188 -2.77 9.46 -9.33
C TRP A 188 -2.36 8.72 -10.60
N TRP A 189 -3.10 7.67 -10.93
CA TRP A 189 -2.83 6.75 -12.02
C TRP A 189 -3.86 6.89 -13.13
N TYR A 190 -3.38 6.82 -14.38
CA TYR A 190 -4.26 6.83 -15.53
C TYR A 190 -4.95 5.48 -15.71
N VAL A 191 -6.25 5.55 -15.90
CA VAL A 191 -7.11 4.39 -16.18
C VAL A 191 -7.64 4.52 -17.59
N ARG A 192 -7.46 3.47 -18.38
CA ARG A 192 -8.00 3.35 -19.73
C ARG A 192 -8.75 2.03 -19.88
N ASN A 193 -10.02 2.09 -20.32
CA ASN A 193 -10.87 0.92 -20.45
C ASN A 193 -10.86 0.05 -19.17
N GLY A 194 -11.06 0.70 -18.03
CA GLY A 194 -11.16 0.07 -16.73
C GLY A 194 -9.86 -0.44 -16.12
N ARG A 195 -8.71 -0.31 -16.80
CA ARG A 195 -7.40 -0.78 -16.30
C ARG A 195 -6.41 0.37 -16.15
N ALA A 196 -5.55 0.31 -15.15
CA ALA A 196 -4.41 1.21 -15.04
C ALA A 196 -3.45 0.98 -16.23
N ASP A 197 -3.09 2.07 -16.91
CA ASP A 197 -2.14 2.06 -18.01
C ASP A 197 -0.85 2.78 -17.57
N PHE A 198 0.11 1.99 -17.12
CA PHE A 198 1.38 2.48 -16.55
C PHE A 198 2.35 3.05 -17.59
N ASN A 199 2.05 2.89 -18.88
CA ASN A 199 2.90 3.39 -19.97
C ASN A 199 2.30 4.61 -20.67
N ALA A 200 1.13 5.07 -20.24
CA ALA A 200 0.45 6.18 -20.90
C ALA A 200 1.20 7.50 -20.73
N THR A 201 1.37 8.22 -21.84
CA THR A 201 1.76 9.64 -21.83
C THR A 201 0.69 10.39 -22.63
N THR A 202 -0.18 11.14 -21.95
CA THR A 202 -1.40 11.69 -22.52
C THR A 202 -2.00 12.80 -21.64
N LEU A 203 -3.16 13.34 -22.05
CA LEU A 203 -4.04 14.10 -21.19
C LEU A 203 -5.17 13.23 -20.65
N ALA A 204 -5.53 13.38 -19.39
CA ALA A 204 -6.63 12.70 -18.74
C ALA A 204 -7.60 13.70 -18.10
N TYR A 205 -8.90 13.57 -18.42
CA TYR A 205 -9.93 14.40 -17.81
C TYR A 205 -10.38 13.84 -16.48
N TYR A 206 -10.25 14.65 -15.43
CA TYR A 206 -10.71 14.30 -14.10
C TYR A 206 -11.11 15.52 -13.31
N ASN A 207 -12.26 15.48 -12.66
CA ASN A 207 -12.81 16.55 -11.84
C ASN A 207 -12.82 17.93 -12.54
N LYS A 208 -13.29 17.96 -13.81
CA LYS A 208 -13.39 19.14 -14.66
C LYS A 208 -12.06 19.77 -15.11
N ILE A 209 -10.94 19.07 -14.91
CA ILE A 209 -9.59 19.52 -15.28
C ILE A 209 -8.96 18.46 -16.18
N TRP A 210 -8.19 18.88 -17.18
CA TRP A 210 -7.33 18.03 -17.97
C TRP A 210 -5.93 18.00 -17.34
N TRP A 211 -5.50 16.81 -16.93
CA TRP A 211 -4.23 16.55 -16.29
C TRP A 211 -3.25 15.88 -17.23
N TYR A 212 -1.99 16.31 -17.16
CA TYR A 212 -0.93 15.63 -17.90
C TYR A 212 -0.50 14.37 -17.17
N VAL A 213 -0.50 13.29 -17.92
CA VAL A 213 -0.05 11.96 -17.50
C VAL A 213 1.26 11.66 -18.21
N LYS A 214 2.25 11.19 -17.47
CA LYS A 214 3.52 10.70 -17.98
C LYS A 214 3.82 9.35 -17.31
N ASP A 215 4.15 8.34 -18.13
CA ASP A 215 4.44 7.00 -17.65
C ASP A 215 3.35 6.47 -16.69
N GLY A 216 2.08 6.71 -17.06
CA GLY A 216 0.90 6.29 -16.31
C GLY A 216 0.55 7.13 -15.09
N GLN A 217 1.36 8.08 -14.66
CA GLN A 217 1.13 8.93 -13.49
C GLN A 217 0.86 10.37 -13.86
N VAL A 218 0.08 11.06 -13.04
CA VAL A 218 -0.09 12.52 -13.16
C VAL A 218 1.20 13.21 -12.76
N ASP A 219 1.77 14.00 -13.68
CA ASP A 219 2.91 14.87 -13.40
C ASP A 219 2.42 16.30 -13.12
N PHE A 220 2.25 16.63 -11.84
CA PHE A 220 1.76 17.94 -11.38
C PHE A 220 2.73 19.10 -11.66
N ASN A 221 3.97 18.82 -12.03
CA ASN A 221 4.99 19.83 -12.30
C ASN A 221 5.27 20.00 -13.80
N ALA A 222 4.57 19.27 -14.65
CA ALA A 222 4.82 19.29 -16.08
C ALA A 222 4.58 20.67 -16.68
N ASN A 223 5.55 21.12 -17.47
CA ASN A 223 5.45 22.29 -18.33
C ASN A 223 5.91 21.88 -19.73
N THR A 224 4.98 21.46 -20.59
CA THR A 224 5.30 20.77 -21.84
C THR A 224 4.18 20.90 -22.87
N LEU A 225 4.36 20.26 -24.04
CA LEU A 225 3.28 19.98 -24.98
C LEU A 225 2.84 18.53 -24.81
N ALA A 226 1.54 18.32 -24.74
CA ALA A 226 0.91 17.00 -24.72
C ALA A 226 0.16 16.76 -26.03
N TYR A 227 0.36 15.56 -26.62
CA TYR A 227 -0.42 15.14 -27.78
C TYR A 227 -1.65 14.38 -27.33
N TYR A 228 -2.83 14.86 -27.70
CA TYR A 228 -4.10 14.24 -27.35
C TYR A 228 -5.16 14.54 -28.41
N ASN A 229 -5.89 13.54 -28.83
CA ASN A 229 -6.99 13.62 -29.80
C ASN A 229 -6.59 14.38 -31.07
N ASN A 230 -5.44 13.97 -31.67
CA ASN A 230 -4.85 14.52 -32.89
C ASN A 230 -4.43 16.00 -32.81
N ASN A 231 -4.34 16.56 -31.62
CA ASN A 231 -3.89 17.92 -31.39
C ASN A 231 -2.78 18.01 -30.35
N TRP A 232 -2.01 19.09 -30.41
CA TRP A 232 -1.03 19.45 -29.40
C TRP A 232 -1.61 20.48 -28.45
N TRP A 233 -1.49 20.18 -27.15
CA TRP A 233 -2.03 20.98 -26.07
C TRP A 233 -0.90 21.45 -25.16
N TYR A 234 -0.94 22.73 -24.76
CA TYR A 234 0.03 23.25 -23.81
C TYR A 234 -0.34 22.87 -22.38
N VAL A 235 0.66 22.37 -21.66
CA VAL A 235 0.52 21.97 -20.25
C VAL A 235 1.36 22.92 -19.41
N ARG A 236 0.78 23.44 -18.35
CA ARG A 236 1.44 24.24 -17.32
C ARG A 236 1.08 23.74 -15.95
N ASN A 237 2.12 23.45 -15.13
CA ASN A 237 1.95 22.89 -13.77
C ASN A 237 1.03 21.67 -13.77
N GLY A 238 1.26 20.75 -14.70
CA GLY A 238 0.51 19.51 -14.84
C GLY A 238 -0.89 19.60 -15.40
N GLN A 239 -1.39 20.80 -15.70
CA GLN A 239 -2.73 21.03 -16.23
C GLN A 239 -2.67 21.62 -17.63
N GLU A 240 -3.68 21.27 -18.44
CA GLU A 240 -3.86 21.93 -19.72
C GLU A 240 -4.18 23.42 -19.53
N ASP A 241 -3.53 24.29 -20.32
CA ASP A 241 -3.73 25.75 -20.33
C ASP A 241 -4.39 26.15 -21.63
N PHE A 242 -5.72 26.16 -21.68
CA PHE A 242 -6.53 26.59 -22.84
C PHE A 242 -6.29 28.05 -23.29
N ASN A 243 -5.72 28.88 -22.39
CA ASN A 243 -5.50 30.29 -22.65
C ASN A 243 -4.08 30.61 -23.12
N ALA A 244 -3.27 29.57 -23.35
CA ALA A 244 -1.89 29.77 -23.79
C ALA A 244 -1.83 30.25 -25.24
N HIS A 245 -1.50 31.52 -25.44
CA HIS A 245 -1.23 32.15 -26.75
C HIS A 245 0.27 32.43 -26.89
N ARG A 246 1.11 31.35 -27.00
CA ARG A 246 2.55 31.52 -27.12
C ARG A 246 3.21 30.41 -27.93
N LEU A 247 4.35 30.73 -28.53
CA LEU A 247 5.21 29.74 -29.15
C LEU A 247 5.93 28.93 -28.03
N VAL A 248 5.85 27.60 -28.08
CA VAL A 248 6.52 26.70 -27.18
C VAL A 248 7.55 25.92 -27.97
N LYS A 249 8.80 25.92 -27.49
CA LYS A 249 9.85 25.11 -28.08
C LYS A 249 9.63 23.65 -27.64
N TYR A 250 9.27 22.81 -28.59
CA TYR A 250 9.20 21.37 -28.38
C TYR A 250 10.56 20.75 -28.68
N ARG A 251 11.08 19.89 -27.79
CA ARG A 251 12.33 19.19 -28.05
C ARG A 251 12.10 18.21 -29.20
N ASN A 252 12.73 18.46 -30.34
CA ASN A 252 12.92 17.42 -31.34
C ASN A 252 13.74 16.28 -30.71
N LYS A 253 13.27 15.04 -30.90
CA LYS A 253 14.08 13.84 -30.64
C LYS A 253 15.25 13.85 -31.60
#